data_3c9c760a74faaccc8bb68269b6497762
#
_entry.id   3c9c760a74faaccc8bb68269b6497762
#
_cell.length_a   1.000
_cell.length_b   1.000
_cell.length_c   1.000
_cell.angle_alpha   90.00
_cell.angle_beta   90.00
_cell.angle_gamma   90.00
#
_symmetry.space_group_name_H-M   'P 1'
#
loop_
_entity.id
_entity.type
_entity.pdbx_description
1 polymer ?
#
loop_
_entity_poly.entity_id
_entity_poly.type
_entity_poly.pdbx_seq_one_letter_code
_entity_poly.pdbx_strand_id
1 'polypeptide(L)'
;MLNLGQPAEAGREETQAKDSQMKLPEPNHSIQALIDKHHESQAEQPRPHMGASQIGHACDRWLWLSFRWAVQPQFPGRILRVFRRGRNEEATIVSDLRAIGLDVRGAQKRVDFGSHVSGSLDGIIESGVPGSTKRHVAEFKTHSRKSFEDLDKHGVEKSKPEHWVQMQAYMHGTGIERALYVAVCKDDDRIYTERIKHDQATAEKAITRAKRIALSDRMPEPISTDPSWYQCKFCAAYEFCHQTKTTKHVNCRTCAHSTAKDNSTWRCERHDADGIPVEFQREGCESHVLHPDLVPWKMKESSLDWIAIYEIDGRDTANGEPDAHIYSSKELLANPTACSLNDEVIVRVRTEVKTARIVA
;
A
#
# COMPACT_ATOMS: atom_id res chain seq x y z
N MET A 1 -10.55 -87.40 -41.42
CA MET A 1 -10.87 -86.05 -41.94
C MET A 1 -10.23 -85.04 -41.08
N LEU A 2 -9.14 -84.46 -41.57
CA LEU A 2 -8.27 -83.51 -40.88
C LEU A 2 -8.88 -82.09 -41.02
N ASN A 3 -9.13 -81.43 -39.90
CA ASN A 3 -9.62 -80.06 -39.85
C ASN A 3 -8.38 -79.16 -39.63
N LEU A 4 -8.06 -78.31 -40.62
CA LEU A 4 -6.94 -77.42 -40.64
C LEU A 4 -7.43 -76.07 -39.97
N GLY A 5 -6.84 -75.76 -38.81
CA GLY A 5 -7.10 -74.53 -38.13
C GLY A 5 -6.50 -73.31 -38.91
N GLN A 6 -7.28 -72.21 -38.92
CA GLN A 6 -6.84 -70.89 -39.40
C GLN A 6 -5.90 -70.23 -38.43
N PRO A 7 -4.91 -69.44 -38.91
CA PRO A 7 -4.03 -68.68 -38.01
C PRO A 7 -4.68 -67.42 -37.46
N ALA A 8 -4.40 -67.16 -36.18
CA ALA A 8 -4.84 -65.96 -35.43
C ALA A 8 -4.15 -64.71 -36.00
N GLU A 9 -4.94 -63.70 -36.33
CA GLU A 9 -4.45 -62.37 -36.67
C GLU A 9 -3.93 -61.69 -35.37
N ALA A 10 -2.65 -61.34 -35.37
CA ALA A 10 -2.01 -60.53 -34.34
C ALA A 10 -2.47 -59.08 -34.50
N GLY A 11 -3.29 -58.60 -33.55
CA GLY A 11 -3.64 -57.21 -33.45
C GLY A 11 -2.40 -56.34 -33.20
N ARG A 12 -2.12 -55.45 -34.15
CA ARG A 12 -1.16 -54.34 -33.93
C ARG A 12 -1.86 -53.28 -33.10
N GLU A 13 -1.45 -53.17 -31.84
CA GLU A 13 -1.70 -51.96 -31.03
C GLU A 13 -0.92 -50.79 -31.62
N GLU A 14 -1.60 -49.91 -32.32
CA GLU A 14 -1.09 -48.60 -32.67
C GLU A 14 -1.01 -47.77 -31.38
N THR A 15 0.19 -47.68 -30.81
CA THR A 15 0.54 -46.70 -29.79
C THR A 15 0.47 -45.31 -30.42
N GLN A 16 -0.65 -44.62 -30.23
CA GLN A 16 -0.75 -43.19 -30.49
C GLN A 16 0.24 -42.45 -29.59
N ALA A 17 1.40 -42.09 -30.14
CA ALA A 17 2.32 -41.12 -29.53
C ALA A 17 1.53 -39.80 -29.35
N LYS A 18 1.21 -39.45 -28.10
CA LYS A 18 0.73 -38.12 -27.77
C LYS A 18 1.85 -37.15 -28.13
N ASP A 19 1.67 -36.48 -29.23
CA ASP A 19 2.49 -35.35 -29.67
C ASP A 19 2.36 -34.25 -28.61
N SER A 20 3.22 -34.28 -27.60
CA SER A 20 3.38 -33.20 -26.65
C SER A 20 4.12 -32.07 -27.36
N GLN A 21 3.41 -31.34 -28.22
CA GLN A 21 3.94 -30.08 -28.73
C GLN A 21 4.31 -29.18 -27.54
N MET A 22 5.60 -29.06 -27.34
CA MET A 22 6.16 -28.09 -26.41
C MET A 22 5.71 -26.71 -26.90
N LYS A 23 4.68 -26.12 -26.21
CA LYS A 23 4.25 -24.76 -26.50
C LYS A 23 5.41 -23.85 -26.14
N LEU A 24 6.07 -23.33 -27.17
CA LEU A 24 7.01 -22.23 -26.99
C LEU A 24 6.27 -21.09 -26.28
N PRO A 25 6.88 -20.44 -25.28
CA PRO A 25 6.29 -19.25 -24.67
C PRO A 25 5.97 -18.25 -25.77
N GLU A 26 4.70 -17.85 -25.88
CA GLU A 26 4.34 -16.79 -26.83
C GLU A 26 5.17 -15.53 -26.46
N PRO A 27 5.71 -14.82 -27.46
CA PRO A 27 6.37 -13.54 -27.20
C PRO A 27 5.45 -12.64 -26.36
N ASN A 28 6.00 -11.77 -25.52
CA ASN A 28 5.29 -10.84 -24.59
C ASN A 28 4.32 -9.86 -25.29
N HIS A 29 3.68 -10.24 -26.37
CA HIS A 29 2.73 -9.46 -27.17
C HIS A 29 1.28 -9.93 -27.01
N SER A 30 0.96 -10.70 -25.97
CA SER A 30 -0.44 -11.05 -25.71
C SER A 30 -1.25 -9.79 -25.39
N ILE A 31 -2.47 -9.70 -25.91
CA ILE A 31 -3.40 -8.58 -25.61
C ILE A 31 -3.58 -8.41 -24.10
N GLN A 32 -3.62 -9.52 -23.35
CA GLN A 32 -3.69 -9.49 -21.89
C GLN A 32 -2.50 -8.74 -21.29
N ALA A 33 -1.26 -9.06 -21.71
CA ALA A 33 -0.06 -8.41 -21.20
C ALA A 33 -0.04 -6.90 -21.52
N LEU A 34 -0.50 -6.50 -22.70
CA LEU A 34 -0.64 -5.10 -23.08
C LEU A 34 -1.66 -4.37 -22.21
N ILE A 35 -2.82 -5.00 -21.94
CA ILE A 35 -3.83 -4.45 -21.02
C ILE A 35 -3.26 -4.32 -19.61
N ASP A 36 -2.56 -5.34 -19.10
CA ASP A 36 -1.96 -5.30 -17.76
C ASP A 36 -0.93 -4.19 -17.66
N LYS A 37 -0.01 -4.08 -18.61
CA LYS A 37 1.00 -3.01 -18.69
C LYS A 37 0.36 -1.61 -18.76
N HIS A 38 -0.73 -1.45 -19.52
CA HIS A 38 -1.48 -0.20 -19.56
C HIS A 38 -2.00 0.20 -18.18
N HIS A 39 -2.61 -0.73 -17.44
CA HIS A 39 -3.09 -0.44 -16.09
C HIS A 39 -1.95 -0.13 -15.11
N GLU A 40 -0.83 -0.81 -15.22
CA GLU A 40 0.37 -0.58 -14.41
C GLU A 40 0.95 0.83 -14.66
N SER A 41 0.95 1.29 -15.93
CA SER A 41 1.40 2.64 -16.27
C SER A 41 0.45 3.76 -15.78
N GLN A 42 -0.80 3.41 -15.43
CA GLN A 42 -1.80 4.33 -14.87
C GLN A 42 -1.95 4.18 -13.35
N ALA A 43 -1.04 3.44 -12.68
CA ALA A 43 -1.10 3.25 -11.24
C ALA A 43 -1.03 4.60 -10.50
N GLU A 44 -1.92 4.77 -9.53
CA GLU A 44 -2.01 5.98 -8.73
C GLU A 44 -0.76 6.14 -7.86
N GLN A 45 -0.28 7.37 -7.74
CA GLN A 45 0.80 7.71 -6.83
C GLN A 45 0.37 7.52 -5.35
N PRO A 46 1.31 7.23 -4.43
CA PRO A 46 0.99 7.13 -3.02
C PRO A 46 0.29 8.37 -2.49
N ARG A 47 -0.75 8.17 -1.69
CA ARG A 47 -1.54 9.26 -1.11
C ARG A 47 -0.70 10.13 -0.17
N PRO A 48 -0.90 11.47 -0.17
CA PRO A 48 -0.16 12.37 0.70
C PRO A 48 -0.66 12.37 2.15
N HIS A 49 -1.73 11.65 2.46
CA HIS A 49 -2.35 11.55 3.79
C HIS A 49 -2.57 10.09 4.18
N MET A 50 -2.71 9.83 5.47
CA MET A 50 -3.17 8.54 5.96
C MET A 50 -4.68 8.45 5.73
N GLY A 51 -5.08 7.52 4.85
CA GLY A 51 -6.47 7.37 4.41
C GLY A 51 -7.37 6.80 5.50
N ALA A 52 -8.59 7.33 5.65
CA ALA A 52 -9.59 6.78 6.57
C ALA A 52 -9.85 5.28 6.35
N SER A 53 -9.73 4.79 5.11
CA SER A 53 -9.82 3.36 4.79
C SER A 53 -8.66 2.51 5.33
N GLN A 54 -7.58 3.13 5.81
CA GLN A 54 -6.40 2.43 6.32
C GLN A 54 -6.32 2.45 7.85
N ILE A 55 -6.93 3.46 8.53
CA ILE A 55 -6.76 3.63 9.97
C ILE A 55 -7.28 2.46 10.82
N GLY A 56 -8.14 1.60 10.25
CA GLY A 56 -8.59 0.35 10.85
C GLY A 56 -7.57 -0.78 10.80
N HIS A 57 -6.48 -0.64 10.05
CA HIS A 57 -5.45 -1.67 9.92
C HIS A 57 -4.78 -1.96 11.26
N ALA A 58 -4.60 -3.23 11.61
CA ALA A 58 -4.15 -3.64 12.94
C ALA A 58 -2.69 -3.28 13.25
N CYS A 59 -1.82 -3.20 12.23
CA CYS A 59 -0.38 -2.98 12.41
C CYS A 59 0.01 -1.50 12.31
N ASP A 60 0.47 -0.90 13.43
CA ASP A 60 0.97 0.49 13.49
C ASP A 60 2.18 0.71 12.58
N ARG A 61 3.10 -0.26 12.52
CA ARG A 61 4.28 -0.20 11.66
C ARG A 61 3.90 -0.10 10.18
N TRP A 62 2.93 -0.89 9.72
CA TRP A 62 2.48 -0.81 8.33
C TRP A 62 1.88 0.56 8.01
N LEU A 63 1.07 1.13 8.90
CA LEU A 63 0.51 2.47 8.73
C LEU A 63 1.61 3.52 8.61
N TRP A 64 2.63 3.46 9.46
CA TRP A 64 3.76 4.38 9.45
C TRP A 64 4.60 4.26 8.17
N LEU A 65 4.97 3.02 7.77
CA LEU A 65 5.75 2.75 6.55
C LEU A 65 5.00 3.21 5.28
N SER A 66 3.70 2.94 5.21
CA SER A 66 2.83 3.36 4.11
C SER A 66 2.70 4.89 4.05
N PHE A 67 2.48 5.55 5.19
CA PHE A 67 2.37 7.01 5.27
C PHE A 67 3.68 7.72 4.91
N ARG A 68 4.83 7.18 5.31
CA ARG A 68 6.16 7.71 4.94
C ARG A 68 6.61 7.30 3.54
N TRP A 69 5.80 6.59 2.78
CA TRP A 69 6.15 6.05 1.46
C TRP A 69 7.43 5.22 1.45
N ALA A 70 7.77 4.66 2.60
CA ALA A 70 8.93 3.79 2.78
C ALA A 70 8.69 2.39 2.18
N VAL A 71 7.42 1.98 2.12
CA VAL A 71 6.95 0.79 1.41
C VAL A 71 5.79 1.21 0.50
N GLN A 72 5.95 0.96 -0.79
CA GLN A 72 4.95 1.30 -1.81
C GLN A 72 4.51 0.02 -2.52
N PRO A 73 3.28 -0.47 -2.26
CA PRO A 73 2.79 -1.67 -2.91
C PRO A 73 2.75 -1.50 -4.43
N GLN A 74 3.33 -2.46 -5.13
CA GLN A 74 3.20 -2.55 -6.59
C GLN A 74 2.11 -3.58 -6.90
N PHE A 75 1.07 -3.15 -7.60
CA PHE A 75 -0.03 -4.02 -7.97
C PHE A 75 0.05 -4.42 -9.44
N PRO A 76 0.04 -5.73 -9.77
CA PRO A 76 -0.04 -6.17 -11.14
C PRO A 76 -1.34 -5.71 -11.82
N GLY A 77 -1.32 -5.51 -13.14
CA GLY A 77 -2.44 -4.97 -13.90
C GLY A 77 -3.77 -5.67 -13.64
N ARG A 78 -3.75 -7.00 -13.41
CA ARG A 78 -4.94 -7.74 -13.00
C ARG A 78 -5.58 -7.20 -11.70
N ILE A 79 -4.80 -6.86 -10.69
CA ILE A 79 -5.30 -6.31 -9.42
C ILE A 79 -5.82 -4.89 -9.61
N LEU A 80 -5.13 -4.08 -10.41
CA LEU A 80 -5.59 -2.72 -10.74
C LEU A 80 -6.95 -2.74 -11.46
N ARG A 81 -7.21 -3.76 -12.31
CA ARG A 81 -8.55 -3.97 -12.90
C ARG A 81 -9.61 -4.34 -11.86
N VAL A 82 -9.24 -5.08 -10.81
CA VAL A 82 -10.17 -5.35 -9.69
C VAL A 82 -10.53 -4.07 -8.98
N PHE A 83 -9.56 -3.18 -8.73
CA PHE A 83 -9.83 -1.86 -8.12
C PHE A 83 -10.73 -1.00 -9.01
N ARG A 84 -10.47 -0.96 -10.33
CA ARG A 84 -11.34 -0.28 -11.30
C ARG A 84 -12.77 -0.81 -11.26
N ARG A 85 -12.95 -2.15 -11.22
CA ARG A 85 -14.28 -2.76 -11.11
C ARG A 85 -15.01 -2.30 -9.85
N GLY A 86 -14.32 -2.23 -8.71
CA GLY A 86 -14.89 -1.70 -7.47
C GLY A 86 -15.39 -0.26 -7.63
N ARG A 87 -14.59 0.64 -8.19
CA ARG A 87 -14.99 2.03 -8.45
C ARG A 87 -16.20 2.15 -9.40
N ASN A 88 -16.26 1.33 -10.43
CA ASN A 88 -17.41 1.32 -11.34
C ASN A 88 -18.68 0.84 -10.62
N GLU A 89 -18.56 -0.12 -9.73
CA GLU A 89 -19.68 -0.66 -8.96
C GLU A 89 -20.27 0.37 -7.99
N GLU A 90 -19.47 1.26 -7.42
CA GLU A 90 -19.96 2.36 -6.58
C GLU A 90 -21.00 3.23 -7.34
N ALA A 91 -20.72 3.56 -8.60
CA ALA A 91 -21.65 4.33 -9.44
C ALA A 91 -22.94 3.55 -9.75
N THR A 92 -22.85 2.25 -9.95
CA THR A 92 -24.01 1.36 -10.16
C THR A 92 -24.88 1.31 -8.90
N ILE A 93 -24.28 1.06 -7.74
CA ILE A 93 -25.00 1.07 -6.44
C ILE A 93 -25.71 2.40 -6.21
N VAL A 94 -25.05 3.55 -6.45
CA VAL A 94 -25.67 4.88 -6.31
C VAL A 94 -26.86 5.03 -7.24
N SER A 95 -26.77 4.55 -8.48
CA SER A 95 -27.87 4.57 -9.44
C SER A 95 -29.08 3.77 -8.95
N ASP A 96 -28.83 2.56 -8.46
CA ASP A 96 -29.88 1.67 -7.96
C ASP A 96 -30.55 2.25 -6.70
N LEU A 97 -29.77 2.78 -5.76
CA LEU A 97 -30.32 3.42 -4.56
C LEU A 97 -31.19 4.62 -4.90
N ARG A 98 -30.80 5.42 -5.90
CA ARG A 98 -31.61 6.55 -6.38
C ARG A 98 -32.87 6.10 -7.08
N ALA A 99 -32.81 5.03 -7.87
CA ALA A 99 -33.97 4.46 -8.56
C ALA A 99 -35.07 3.99 -7.60
N ILE A 100 -34.70 3.54 -6.39
CA ILE A 100 -35.67 3.15 -5.36
C ILE A 100 -36.02 4.29 -4.39
N GLY A 101 -35.61 5.54 -4.70
CA GLY A 101 -36.05 6.74 -3.98
C GLY A 101 -35.13 7.23 -2.85
N LEU A 102 -33.92 6.69 -2.71
CA LEU A 102 -32.93 7.24 -1.76
C LEU A 102 -32.27 8.49 -2.35
N ASP A 103 -32.18 9.56 -1.56
CA ASP A 103 -31.46 10.78 -1.95
C ASP A 103 -29.99 10.65 -1.60
N VAL A 104 -29.19 10.11 -2.52
CA VAL A 104 -27.74 9.91 -2.35
C VAL A 104 -27.00 11.10 -2.94
N ARG A 105 -26.20 11.81 -2.11
CA ARG A 105 -25.41 13.00 -2.47
C ARG A 105 -23.98 12.92 -1.95
N GLY A 106 -23.17 13.93 -2.26
CA GLY A 106 -21.86 14.17 -1.63
C GLY A 106 -20.81 13.10 -1.91
N ALA A 107 -20.90 12.40 -3.06
CA ALA A 107 -19.86 11.47 -3.50
C ALA A 107 -18.47 12.15 -3.50
N GLN A 108 -17.46 11.47 -3.00
CA GLN A 108 -16.07 11.94 -2.88
C GLN A 108 -15.90 13.21 -2.02
N LYS A 109 -16.88 13.56 -1.17
CA LYS A 109 -16.71 14.64 -0.18
C LYS A 109 -15.59 14.27 0.78
N ARG A 110 -14.56 15.14 0.86
CA ARG A 110 -13.43 14.96 1.77
C ARG A 110 -13.84 15.23 3.20
N VAL A 111 -13.42 14.36 4.09
CA VAL A 111 -13.48 14.53 5.55
C VAL A 111 -12.04 14.61 6.06
N ASP A 112 -11.70 15.71 6.72
CA ASP A 112 -10.37 15.94 7.30
C ASP A 112 -10.46 15.79 8.81
N PHE A 113 -9.61 14.94 9.35
CA PHE A 113 -9.51 14.71 10.80
C PHE A 113 -8.33 15.46 11.43
N GLY A 114 -7.53 16.16 10.61
CA GLY A 114 -6.28 16.82 11.02
C GLY A 114 -5.07 15.89 11.13
N SER A 115 -3.89 16.47 11.33
CA SER A 115 -2.62 15.72 11.52
C SER A 115 -2.39 14.64 10.47
N HIS A 116 -2.55 15.00 9.18
CA HIS A 116 -2.40 14.12 8.02
C HIS A 116 -3.44 13.00 7.86
N VAL A 117 -4.49 12.94 8.66
CA VAL A 117 -5.52 11.91 8.57
C VAL A 117 -6.74 12.45 7.85
N SER A 118 -7.13 11.86 6.73
CA SER A 118 -8.32 12.29 5.97
C SER A 118 -8.85 11.16 5.08
N GLY A 119 -10.02 11.36 4.48
CA GLY A 119 -10.58 10.42 3.52
C GLY A 119 -11.71 11.04 2.72
N SER A 120 -12.22 10.31 1.72
CA SER A 120 -13.36 10.73 0.90
C SER A 120 -14.51 9.76 1.12
N LEU A 121 -15.72 10.29 1.29
CA LEU A 121 -16.96 9.51 1.44
C LEU A 121 -17.38 8.94 0.08
N ASP A 122 -17.93 7.73 0.08
CA ASP A 122 -18.61 7.20 -1.10
C ASP A 122 -19.92 7.95 -1.33
N GLY A 123 -20.57 8.42 -0.25
CA GLY A 123 -21.75 9.29 -0.34
C GLY A 123 -22.35 9.62 1.02
N ILE A 124 -23.38 10.46 0.98
CA ILE A 124 -24.29 10.74 2.09
C ILE A 124 -25.70 10.48 1.59
N ILE A 125 -26.47 9.67 2.30
CA ILE A 125 -27.88 9.45 2.03
C ILE A 125 -28.64 10.45 2.89
N GLU A 126 -29.23 11.45 2.26
CA GLU A 126 -29.96 12.53 2.92
C GLU A 126 -31.33 12.04 3.44
N SER A 127 -32.00 11.16 2.67
CA SER A 127 -33.32 10.62 3.01
C SER A 127 -33.63 9.34 2.21
N GLY A 128 -34.75 8.69 2.52
CA GLY A 128 -35.27 7.54 1.78
C GLY A 128 -34.89 6.19 2.37
N VAL A 129 -34.01 6.11 3.37
CA VAL A 129 -33.68 4.81 4.02
C VAL A 129 -34.91 4.26 4.73
N PRO A 130 -35.39 3.05 4.37
CA PRO A 130 -36.58 2.46 4.97
C PRO A 130 -36.53 2.40 6.49
N GLY A 131 -37.56 2.90 7.16
CA GLY A 131 -37.64 2.92 8.63
C GLY A 131 -36.65 3.85 9.33
N SER A 132 -36.12 4.88 8.61
CA SER A 132 -35.27 5.91 9.19
C SER A 132 -35.53 7.28 8.58
N THR A 133 -35.60 8.29 9.45
CA THR A 133 -35.66 9.71 9.04
C THR A 133 -34.30 10.39 9.14
N LYS A 134 -33.25 9.65 9.55
CA LYS A 134 -31.90 10.20 9.75
C LYS A 134 -31.06 10.07 8.50
N ARG A 135 -30.13 11.00 8.35
CA ARG A 135 -29.04 10.93 7.33
C ARG A 135 -28.10 9.74 7.64
N HIS A 136 -27.52 9.17 6.58
CA HIS A 136 -26.55 8.10 6.70
C HIS A 136 -25.29 8.41 5.88
N VAL A 137 -24.11 8.14 6.45
CA VAL A 137 -22.89 7.95 5.67
C VAL A 137 -23.07 6.69 4.82
N ALA A 138 -22.77 6.76 3.53
CA ALA A 138 -22.79 5.60 2.65
C ALA A 138 -21.38 5.02 2.50
N GLU A 139 -21.28 3.69 2.53
CA GLU A 139 -20.06 2.94 2.27
C GLU A 139 -20.38 1.79 1.33
N PHE A 140 -19.75 1.76 0.15
CA PHE A 140 -20.00 0.79 -0.91
C PHE A 140 -18.80 -0.12 -1.12
N LYS A 141 -19.05 -1.42 -1.20
CA LYS A 141 -17.98 -2.43 -1.35
C LYS A 141 -18.37 -3.55 -2.30
N THR A 142 -17.35 -4.16 -2.89
CA THR A 142 -17.50 -5.41 -3.64
C THR A 142 -16.71 -6.53 -2.98
N HIS A 143 -17.29 -7.71 -2.90
CA HIS A 143 -16.66 -8.89 -2.29
C HIS A 143 -16.64 -10.08 -3.25
N SER A 144 -15.62 -10.95 -3.09
CA SER A 144 -15.70 -12.31 -3.64
C SER A 144 -16.74 -13.11 -2.86
N ARG A 145 -17.26 -14.20 -3.43
CA ARG A 145 -18.24 -15.07 -2.78
C ARG A 145 -17.86 -15.44 -1.35
N LYS A 146 -16.65 -15.96 -1.14
CA LYS A 146 -16.17 -16.34 0.20
C LYS A 146 -16.19 -15.17 1.19
N SER A 147 -15.77 -14.00 0.76
CA SER A 147 -15.74 -12.78 1.60
C SER A 147 -17.14 -12.23 1.86
N PHE A 148 -18.06 -12.40 0.90
CA PHE A 148 -19.46 -12.01 1.01
C PHE A 148 -20.22 -12.91 1.98
N GLU A 149 -20.05 -14.23 1.89
CA GLU A 149 -20.67 -15.21 2.78
C GLU A 149 -20.22 -15.04 4.24
N ASP A 150 -18.94 -14.69 4.45
CA ASP A 150 -18.43 -14.34 5.78
C ASP A 150 -19.08 -13.05 6.31
N LEU A 151 -19.26 -12.04 5.45
CA LEU A 151 -19.95 -10.80 5.78
C LEU A 151 -21.43 -11.05 6.12
N ASP A 152 -22.13 -11.81 5.29
CA ASP A 152 -23.56 -12.12 5.47
C ASP A 152 -23.81 -12.87 6.78
N LYS A 153 -22.88 -13.75 7.17
CA LYS A 153 -22.97 -14.55 8.41
C LYS A 153 -22.62 -13.75 9.67
N HIS A 154 -21.65 -12.86 9.62
CA HIS A 154 -21.08 -12.28 10.84
C HIS A 154 -21.30 -10.77 10.98
N GLY A 155 -21.81 -10.09 9.94
CA GLY A 155 -21.96 -8.65 9.89
C GLY A 155 -20.64 -7.89 9.68
N VAL A 156 -20.73 -6.57 9.46
CA VAL A 156 -19.59 -5.74 9.08
C VAL A 156 -18.56 -5.66 10.20
N GLU A 157 -18.97 -5.44 11.43
CA GLU A 157 -18.06 -5.24 12.56
C GLU A 157 -17.07 -6.41 12.74
N LYS A 158 -17.57 -7.64 12.65
CA LYS A 158 -16.76 -8.86 12.87
C LYS A 158 -16.04 -9.31 11.61
N SER A 159 -16.70 -9.23 10.46
CA SER A 159 -16.17 -9.72 9.19
C SER A 159 -15.26 -8.72 8.49
N LYS A 160 -15.52 -7.42 8.66
CA LYS A 160 -14.80 -6.33 7.98
C LYS A 160 -14.44 -5.20 8.96
N PRO A 161 -13.63 -5.48 10.00
CA PRO A 161 -13.32 -4.50 11.04
C PRO A 161 -12.69 -3.20 10.50
N GLU A 162 -11.93 -3.26 9.42
CA GLU A 162 -11.35 -2.05 8.79
C GLU A 162 -12.44 -1.16 8.18
N HIS A 163 -13.45 -1.73 7.51
CA HIS A 163 -14.60 -0.99 6.99
C HIS A 163 -15.47 -0.43 8.14
N TRP A 164 -15.63 -1.22 9.22
CA TRP A 164 -16.31 -0.74 10.41
C TRP A 164 -15.65 0.51 10.96
N VAL A 165 -14.34 0.48 11.21
CA VAL A 165 -13.57 1.62 11.71
C VAL A 165 -13.62 2.81 10.75
N GLN A 166 -13.52 2.59 9.45
CA GLN A 166 -13.65 3.62 8.41
C GLN A 166 -14.98 4.37 8.54
N MET A 167 -16.10 3.65 8.64
CA MET A 167 -17.43 4.26 8.82
C MET A 167 -17.58 4.99 10.15
N GLN A 168 -17.02 4.44 11.25
CA GLN A 168 -17.02 5.13 12.54
C GLN A 168 -16.28 6.46 12.46
N ALA A 169 -15.12 6.50 11.82
CA ALA A 169 -14.38 7.74 11.60
C ALA A 169 -15.19 8.74 10.76
N TYR A 170 -15.81 8.30 9.66
CA TYR A 170 -16.63 9.18 8.84
C TYR A 170 -17.87 9.71 9.55
N MET A 171 -18.57 8.88 10.32
CA MET A 171 -19.69 9.33 11.14
C MET A 171 -19.24 10.39 12.15
N HIS A 172 -18.10 10.16 12.81
CA HIS A 172 -17.52 11.12 13.74
C HIS A 172 -17.18 12.46 13.06
N GLY A 173 -16.45 12.43 11.94
CA GLY A 173 -16.00 13.62 11.23
C GLY A 173 -17.12 14.42 10.53
N THR A 174 -18.27 13.79 10.26
CA THR A 174 -19.44 14.44 9.63
C THR A 174 -20.52 14.83 10.61
N GLY A 175 -20.50 14.34 11.85
CA GLY A 175 -21.59 14.45 12.81
C GLY A 175 -22.85 13.67 12.43
N ILE A 176 -22.75 12.70 11.50
CA ILE A 176 -23.85 11.83 11.10
C ILE A 176 -23.81 10.57 11.94
N GLU A 177 -24.90 10.28 12.67
CA GLU A 177 -24.96 9.20 13.65
C GLU A 177 -25.24 7.80 13.07
N ARG A 178 -25.38 7.68 11.76
CA ARG A 178 -25.73 6.44 11.07
C ARG A 178 -24.87 6.25 9.83
N ALA A 179 -24.57 4.99 9.52
CA ALA A 179 -24.05 4.62 8.21
C ALA A 179 -24.94 3.55 7.56
N LEU A 180 -24.97 3.51 6.24
CA LEU A 180 -25.50 2.43 5.44
C LEU A 180 -24.33 1.78 4.69
N TYR A 181 -24.05 0.54 5.04
CA TYR A 181 -23.10 -0.29 4.31
C TYR A 181 -23.85 -1.06 3.23
N VAL A 182 -23.39 -1.00 1.99
CA VAL A 182 -23.93 -1.77 0.86
C VAL A 182 -22.79 -2.53 0.20
N ALA A 183 -22.93 -3.83 0.08
CA ALA A 183 -21.93 -4.66 -0.56
C ALA A 183 -22.55 -5.55 -1.65
N VAL A 184 -21.83 -5.67 -2.77
CA VAL A 184 -22.21 -6.55 -3.89
C VAL A 184 -21.22 -7.72 -3.96
N CYS A 185 -21.76 -8.93 -4.08
CA CYS A 185 -20.98 -10.11 -4.41
C CYS A 185 -20.67 -10.11 -5.91
N LYS A 186 -19.43 -9.87 -6.29
CA LYS A 186 -19.00 -9.78 -7.69
C LYS A 186 -19.03 -11.11 -8.47
N ASP A 187 -19.41 -12.22 -7.82
CA ASP A 187 -19.45 -13.53 -8.41
C ASP A 187 -20.90 -14.00 -8.73
N ASP A 188 -21.93 -13.37 -8.11
CA ASP A 188 -23.33 -13.74 -8.27
C ASP A 188 -24.34 -12.60 -8.04
N ASP A 189 -23.83 -11.35 -7.94
CA ASP A 189 -24.59 -10.10 -7.81
C ASP A 189 -25.54 -10.01 -6.60
N ARG A 190 -25.43 -10.90 -5.58
CA ARG A 190 -26.14 -10.75 -4.32
C ARG A 190 -25.77 -9.44 -3.64
N ILE A 191 -26.77 -8.79 -3.03
CA ILE A 191 -26.59 -7.53 -2.31
C ILE A 191 -26.74 -7.78 -0.80
N TYR A 192 -25.82 -7.22 -0.03
CA TYR A 192 -25.89 -7.15 1.43
C TYR A 192 -26.04 -5.71 1.86
N THR A 193 -26.89 -5.46 2.85
CA THR A 193 -27.05 -4.11 3.43
C THR A 193 -27.07 -4.18 4.95
N GLU A 194 -26.36 -3.26 5.61
CA GLU A 194 -26.36 -3.14 7.07
C GLU A 194 -26.41 -1.70 7.52
N ARG A 195 -27.28 -1.37 8.45
CA ARG A 195 -27.33 -0.04 9.10
C ARG A 195 -26.51 -0.05 10.36
N ILE A 196 -25.55 0.84 10.39
CA ILE A 196 -24.56 0.93 11.46
C ILE A 196 -24.80 2.19 12.29
N LYS A 197 -24.66 2.09 13.60
CA LYS A 197 -24.74 3.21 14.53
C LYS A 197 -23.34 3.73 14.83
N HIS A 198 -23.24 5.04 15.07
CA HIS A 198 -22.01 5.65 15.51
C HIS A 198 -21.59 5.11 16.90
N ASP A 199 -20.35 4.66 16.96
CA ASP A 199 -19.61 4.35 18.18
C ASP A 199 -18.49 5.37 18.33
N GLN A 200 -18.74 6.40 19.16
CA GLN A 200 -17.83 7.50 19.38
C GLN A 200 -16.46 7.01 19.91
N ALA A 201 -16.46 6.06 20.85
CA ALA A 201 -15.23 5.57 21.44
C ALA A 201 -14.32 4.88 20.43
N THR A 202 -14.89 4.05 19.55
CA THR A 202 -14.16 3.42 18.45
C THR A 202 -13.60 4.45 17.47
N ALA A 203 -14.40 5.43 17.07
CA ALA A 203 -13.97 6.50 16.17
C ALA A 203 -12.80 7.32 16.73
N GLU A 204 -12.96 7.84 17.95
CA GLU A 204 -11.93 8.66 18.63
C GLU A 204 -10.63 7.89 18.84
N LYS A 205 -10.72 6.63 19.27
CA LYS A 205 -9.55 5.76 19.44
C LYS A 205 -8.79 5.57 18.13
N ALA A 206 -9.49 5.29 17.04
CA ALA A 206 -8.88 5.04 15.74
C ALA A 206 -8.23 6.32 15.16
N ILE A 207 -8.94 7.47 15.23
CA ILE A 207 -8.43 8.75 14.72
C ILE A 207 -7.21 9.20 15.55
N THR A 208 -7.29 9.13 16.88
CA THR A 208 -6.18 9.51 17.77
C THR A 208 -4.95 8.64 17.53
N ARG A 209 -5.14 7.31 17.38
CA ARG A 209 -4.07 6.38 17.03
C ARG A 209 -3.42 6.75 15.70
N ALA A 210 -4.22 7.02 14.66
CA ALA A 210 -3.73 7.37 13.34
C ALA A 210 -2.91 8.67 13.35
N LYS A 211 -3.39 9.71 14.05
CA LYS A 211 -2.65 10.97 14.23
C LYS A 211 -1.30 10.76 14.93
N ARG A 212 -1.30 10.01 16.03
CA ARG A 212 -0.07 9.66 16.75
C ARG A 212 0.95 8.96 15.84
N ILE A 213 0.50 8.00 15.02
CA ILE A 213 1.37 7.29 14.08
C ILE A 213 1.90 8.22 12.99
N ALA A 214 1.05 9.08 12.42
CA ALA A 214 1.45 10.01 11.37
C ALA A 214 2.52 11.02 11.85
N LEU A 215 2.41 11.47 13.10
CA LEU A 215 3.33 12.45 13.70
C LEU A 215 4.57 11.80 14.36
N SER A 216 4.64 10.46 14.40
CA SER A 216 5.78 9.78 15.01
C SER A 216 7.02 9.84 14.12
N ASP A 217 8.13 10.30 14.69
CA ASP A 217 9.45 10.23 14.06
C ASP A 217 10.10 8.85 14.20
N ARG A 218 9.53 7.97 15.03
CA ARG A 218 10.05 6.61 15.23
C ARG A 218 9.08 5.59 14.68
N MET A 219 9.66 4.56 14.05
CA MET A 219 8.87 3.45 13.52
C MET A 219 8.26 2.64 14.67
N PRO A 220 6.93 2.42 14.67
CA PRO A 220 6.28 1.59 15.67
C PRO A 220 6.74 0.13 15.62
N GLU A 221 6.53 -0.61 16.72
CA GLU A 221 6.76 -2.05 16.75
C GLU A 221 5.82 -2.80 15.77
N PRO A 222 6.26 -3.92 15.18
CA PRO A 222 5.41 -4.73 14.30
C PRO A 222 4.31 -5.41 15.10
N ILE A 223 3.21 -5.73 14.43
CA ILE A 223 2.14 -6.54 15.05
C ILE A 223 2.62 -7.94 15.44
N SER A 224 3.63 -8.46 14.75
CA SER A 224 4.28 -9.74 15.03
C SER A 224 5.69 -9.76 14.47
N THR A 225 6.60 -10.44 15.17
CA THR A 225 7.96 -10.77 14.68
C THR A 225 7.98 -12.11 13.94
N ASP A 226 6.91 -12.90 14.02
CA ASP A 226 6.77 -14.17 13.31
C ASP A 226 6.38 -13.92 11.84
N PRO A 227 7.23 -14.28 10.86
CA PRO A 227 6.92 -14.09 9.44
C PRO A 227 5.74 -14.94 8.96
N SER A 228 5.38 -16.01 9.67
CA SER A 228 4.22 -16.85 9.34
C SER A 228 2.89 -16.30 9.84
N TRP A 229 2.90 -15.24 10.66
CA TRP A 229 1.69 -14.61 11.18
C TRP A 229 0.77 -14.20 10.02
N TYR A 230 -0.50 -14.58 10.10
CA TYR A 230 -1.43 -14.48 8.97
C TYR A 230 -1.58 -13.05 8.38
N GLN A 231 -1.51 -12.00 9.21
CA GLN A 231 -1.58 -10.62 8.74
C GLN A 231 -0.24 -10.16 8.12
N CYS A 232 0.90 -10.70 8.56
CA CYS A 232 2.19 -10.37 7.96
C CYS A 232 2.39 -11.06 6.62
N LYS A 233 1.98 -12.32 6.47
CA LYS A 233 2.20 -13.16 5.29
C LYS A 233 1.76 -12.50 3.96
N PHE A 234 0.71 -11.70 3.99
CA PHE A 234 0.16 -11.01 2.81
C PHE A 234 0.32 -9.48 2.88
N CYS A 235 1.09 -9.00 3.86
CA CYS A 235 1.34 -7.56 4.05
C CYS A 235 2.31 -7.03 3.00
N ALA A 236 2.03 -5.85 2.44
CA ALA A 236 2.94 -5.18 1.52
C ALA A 236 4.32 -4.85 2.13
N ALA A 237 4.40 -4.74 3.46
CA ALA A 237 5.64 -4.51 4.18
C ALA A 237 6.37 -5.81 4.59
N TYR A 238 5.94 -6.98 4.12
CA TYR A 238 6.53 -8.26 4.50
C TYR A 238 8.05 -8.31 4.25
N GLU A 239 8.48 -7.96 3.05
CA GLU A 239 9.90 -7.95 2.67
C GLU A 239 10.70 -7.03 3.59
N PHE A 240 10.20 -5.81 3.81
CA PHE A 240 10.83 -4.86 4.73
C PHE A 240 10.93 -5.42 6.16
N CYS A 241 9.83 -5.92 6.73
CA CYS A 241 9.78 -6.32 8.13
C CYS A 241 10.54 -7.61 8.43
N HIS A 242 10.52 -8.58 7.52
CA HIS A 242 10.97 -9.96 7.78
C HIS A 242 12.19 -10.40 6.95
N GLN A 243 12.64 -9.58 5.98
CA GLN A 243 13.76 -9.94 5.12
C GLN A 243 14.86 -8.87 5.13
N THR A 244 14.61 -7.72 4.49
CA THR A 244 15.67 -6.75 4.18
C THR A 244 15.87 -5.68 5.25
N LYS A 245 14.83 -5.30 5.97
CA LYS A 245 14.77 -4.12 6.86
C LYS A 245 15.24 -2.83 6.17
N THR A 246 15.14 -2.77 4.85
CA THR A 246 15.66 -1.68 4.03
C THR A 246 14.55 -1.15 3.12
N THR A 247 14.32 0.16 3.16
CA THR A 247 13.46 0.82 2.16
C THR A 247 14.11 0.81 0.79
N LYS A 248 13.29 0.76 -0.27
CA LYS A 248 13.75 0.91 -1.66
C LYS A 248 13.52 2.33 -2.20
N HIS A 249 13.01 3.23 -1.36
CA HIS A 249 12.53 4.54 -1.79
C HIS A 249 13.32 5.66 -1.15
N VAL A 250 13.74 6.61 -2.00
CA VAL A 250 14.36 7.87 -1.60
C VAL A 250 13.40 9.01 -1.91
N ASN A 251 12.82 9.59 -0.88
CA ASN A 251 11.87 10.70 -0.95
C ASN A 251 11.91 11.48 0.37
N CYS A 252 11.35 12.70 0.45
CA CYS A 252 11.44 13.47 1.68
C CYS A 252 10.91 12.75 2.92
N ARG A 253 9.90 11.87 2.78
CA ARG A 253 9.30 11.18 3.94
C ARG A 253 10.17 10.03 4.47
N THR A 254 11.14 9.57 3.69
CA THR A 254 12.15 8.59 4.11
C THR A 254 13.45 9.25 4.57
N CYS A 255 13.49 10.59 4.59
CA CYS A 255 14.63 11.37 5.02
C CYS A 255 14.64 11.58 6.54
N ALA A 256 15.82 11.48 7.15
CA ALA A 256 16.03 11.76 8.56
C ALA A 256 15.80 13.24 8.94
N HIS A 257 15.88 14.14 7.96
CA HIS A 257 15.70 15.59 8.15
C HIS A 257 14.27 16.06 7.93
N SER A 258 13.32 15.15 7.72
CA SER A 258 11.95 15.49 7.37
C SER A 258 10.96 15.05 8.45
N THR A 259 10.21 16.02 8.97
CA THR A 259 9.27 15.85 10.08
C THR A 259 7.83 16.16 9.64
N ALA A 260 6.90 15.28 9.95
CA ALA A 260 5.47 15.53 9.78
C ALA A 260 4.97 16.48 10.89
N LYS A 261 4.23 17.54 10.52
CA LYS A 261 3.66 18.50 11.46
C LYS A 261 2.15 18.28 11.65
N ASP A 262 1.63 18.69 12.79
CA ASP A 262 0.21 18.52 13.17
C ASP A 262 -0.77 19.26 12.25
N ASN A 263 -0.32 20.34 11.60
CA ASN A 263 -1.08 21.08 10.58
C ASN A 263 -1.12 20.38 9.20
N SER A 264 -0.76 19.09 9.13
CA SER A 264 -0.73 18.28 7.91
C SER A 264 0.28 18.72 6.86
N THR A 265 1.34 19.43 7.27
CA THR A 265 2.49 19.77 6.42
C THR A 265 3.73 18.96 6.79
N TRP A 266 4.74 18.97 5.91
CA TRP A 266 6.06 18.42 6.18
C TRP A 266 7.09 19.54 6.25
N ARG A 267 7.99 19.47 7.23
CA ARG A 267 9.13 20.38 7.39
C ARG A 267 10.43 19.67 7.04
N CYS A 268 11.32 20.36 6.35
CA CYS A 268 12.71 19.95 6.17
C CYS A 268 13.61 20.75 7.11
N GLU A 269 14.24 20.10 8.05
CA GLU A 269 15.16 20.75 9.00
C GLU A 269 16.46 21.19 8.31
N ARG A 270 16.96 20.40 7.35
CA ARG A 270 18.18 20.70 6.56
C ARG A 270 18.09 22.00 5.79
N HIS A 271 16.95 22.27 5.17
CA HIS A 271 16.73 23.45 4.33
C HIS A 271 15.89 24.53 5.02
N ASP A 272 15.60 24.37 6.32
CA ASP A 272 14.74 25.26 7.10
C ASP A 272 13.43 25.61 6.36
N ALA A 273 12.80 24.60 5.75
CA ALA A 273 11.63 24.78 4.89
C ALA A 273 10.40 24.13 5.48
N ASP A 274 9.37 24.94 5.78
CA ASP A 274 8.04 24.49 6.18
C ASP A 274 7.15 24.27 4.94
N GLY A 275 6.21 23.32 5.04
CA GLY A 275 5.20 23.12 4.02
C GLY A 275 5.76 22.58 2.69
N ILE A 276 6.67 21.59 2.73
CA ILE A 276 7.24 21.00 1.50
C ILE A 276 6.11 20.53 0.58
N PRO A 277 6.00 21.03 -0.67
CA PRO A 277 5.00 20.58 -1.64
C PRO A 277 5.10 19.08 -1.92
N VAL A 278 3.96 18.42 -2.20
CA VAL A 278 3.89 16.96 -2.35
C VAL A 278 4.78 16.45 -3.47
N GLU A 279 4.91 17.21 -4.55
CA GLU A 279 5.76 16.89 -5.70
C GLU A 279 7.22 16.81 -5.28
N PHE A 280 7.71 17.82 -4.56
CA PHE A 280 9.08 17.83 -4.01
C PHE A 280 9.27 16.72 -2.97
N GLN A 281 8.23 16.42 -2.15
CA GLN A 281 8.33 15.28 -1.23
C GLN A 281 8.59 13.97 -1.98
N ARG A 282 8.00 13.75 -3.17
CA ARG A 282 8.18 12.53 -3.97
C ARG A 282 9.57 12.43 -4.59
N GLU A 283 10.09 13.52 -5.06
CA GLU A 283 11.40 13.56 -5.74
C GLU A 283 12.56 13.36 -4.77
N GLY A 284 12.44 13.91 -3.56
CA GLY A 284 13.57 14.01 -2.64
C GLY A 284 14.61 15.03 -3.12
N CYS A 285 15.79 15.02 -2.52
CA CYS A 285 16.90 15.88 -2.92
C CYS A 285 18.26 15.16 -2.76
N GLU A 286 19.34 15.75 -3.26
CA GLU A 286 20.70 15.22 -3.13
C GLU A 286 21.20 15.20 -1.68
N SER A 287 20.70 16.11 -0.83
CA SER A 287 21.03 16.15 0.61
C SER A 287 20.20 15.17 1.46
N HIS A 288 19.51 14.21 0.81
CA HIS A 288 18.69 13.21 1.52
C HIS A 288 19.58 12.31 2.37
N VAL A 289 19.20 12.13 3.64
CA VAL A 289 19.77 11.15 4.58
C VAL A 289 18.75 10.10 4.89
N LEU A 290 19.11 8.84 4.75
CA LEU A 290 18.23 7.70 5.08
C LEU A 290 17.79 7.79 6.54
N HIS A 291 16.50 7.60 6.78
CA HIS A 291 16.00 7.53 8.14
C HIS A 291 16.53 6.27 8.84
N PRO A 292 17.06 6.33 10.07
CA PRO A 292 17.71 5.20 10.72
C PRO A 292 16.80 3.98 10.93
N ASP A 293 15.50 4.20 11.11
CA ASP A 293 14.52 3.11 11.26
C ASP A 293 14.17 2.43 9.91
N LEU A 294 14.68 2.95 8.77
CA LEU A 294 14.39 2.44 7.43
C LEU A 294 15.55 1.67 6.79
N VAL A 295 16.60 1.43 7.55
CA VAL A 295 17.79 0.66 7.15
C VAL A 295 18.21 -0.29 8.27
N PRO A 296 18.90 -1.40 7.97
CA PRO A 296 19.32 -2.36 8.99
C PRO A 296 20.60 -1.92 9.72
N TRP A 297 21.25 -0.87 9.23
CA TRP A 297 22.55 -0.42 9.72
C TRP A 297 22.42 0.40 10.99
N LYS A 298 23.39 0.22 11.89
CA LYS A 298 23.46 1.00 13.12
C LYS A 298 23.92 2.43 12.80
N MET A 299 23.11 3.41 13.09
CA MET A 299 23.53 4.81 13.05
C MET A 299 24.42 5.11 14.24
N LYS A 300 25.57 5.71 13.99
CA LYS A 300 26.47 6.28 14.99
C LYS A 300 26.18 7.77 15.14
N GLU A 301 26.56 8.32 16.30
CA GLU A 301 26.51 9.76 16.51
C GLU A 301 27.46 10.46 15.51
N SER A 302 26.97 11.46 14.81
CA SER A 302 27.78 12.24 13.87
C SER A 302 28.02 13.63 14.45
N SER A 303 29.27 14.08 14.45
CA SER A 303 29.65 15.45 14.76
C SER A 303 29.53 16.39 13.54
N LEU A 304 29.20 15.84 12.38
CA LEU A 304 29.06 16.57 11.13
C LEU A 304 27.59 16.94 10.92
N ASP A 305 27.32 18.19 10.64
CA ASP A 305 25.98 18.70 10.39
C ASP A 305 25.38 18.03 9.14
N TRP A 306 24.12 17.56 9.27
CA TRP A 306 23.33 17.03 8.17
C TRP A 306 23.84 15.73 7.52
N ILE A 307 24.72 14.99 8.22
CA ILE A 307 25.28 13.72 7.76
C ILE A 307 24.97 12.65 8.81
N ALA A 308 24.55 11.48 8.35
CA ALA A 308 24.47 10.30 9.20
C ALA A 308 25.67 9.36 8.94
N ILE A 309 26.28 8.87 10.00
CA ILE A 309 27.30 7.82 9.92
C ILE A 309 26.63 6.50 10.25
N TYR A 310 26.64 5.58 9.30
CA TYR A 310 26.15 4.22 9.46
C TYR A 310 27.30 3.22 9.56
N GLU A 311 27.17 2.23 10.43
CA GLU A 311 28.05 1.08 10.44
C GLU A 311 27.55 0.04 9.42
N ILE A 312 28.28 -0.12 8.32
CA ILE A 312 27.99 -1.07 7.24
C ILE A 312 29.18 -2.03 7.12
N ASP A 313 28.93 -3.33 7.28
CA ASP A 313 29.99 -4.37 7.25
C ASP A 313 31.20 -4.04 8.18
N GLY A 314 30.89 -3.50 9.37
CA GLY A 314 31.92 -3.11 10.37
C GLY A 314 32.71 -1.85 10.04
N ARG A 315 32.30 -1.08 9.03
CA ARG A 315 32.95 0.17 8.59
C ARG A 315 32.01 1.35 8.71
N ASP A 316 32.56 2.51 9.04
CA ASP A 316 31.82 3.76 9.11
C ASP A 316 31.62 4.34 7.71
N THR A 317 30.38 4.57 7.34
CA THR A 317 29.98 5.04 6.03
C THR A 317 29.11 6.30 6.19
N ALA A 318 29.54 7.40 5.58
CA ALA A 318 28.81 8.67 5.65
C ALA A 318 27.70 8.73 4.59
N ASN A 319 26.49 9.10 5.03
CA ASN A 319 25.33 9.35 4.18
C ASN A 319 24.93 10.82 4.26
N GLY A 320 24.82 11.47 3.13
CA GLY A 320 24.46 12.91 3.05
C GLY A 320 24.54 13.44 1.63
N GLU A 321 24.77 14.73 1.53
CA GLU A 321 25.08 15.39 0.26
C GLU A 321 26.38 14.85 -0.30
N PRO A 322 26.39 14.25 -1.51
CA PRO A 322 27.51 13.44 -1.96
C PRO A 322 28.76 14.27 -2.27
N ASP A 323 29.89 13.81 -1.75
CA ASP A 323 31.23 14.24 -2.11
C ASP A 323 32.17 13.03 -2.27
N ALA A 324 33.51 13.22 -2.16
CA ALA A 324 34.45 12.12 -2.31
C ALA A 324 34.26 10.98 -1.28
N HIS A 325 33.85 11.31 -0.06
CA HIS A 325 33.71 10.38 1.08
C HIS A 325 32.27 10.25 1.60
N ILE A 326 31.34 11.09 1.14
CA ILE A 326 29.95 11.09 1.56
C ILE A 326 29.11 10.51 0.41
N TYR A 327 28.33 9.51 0.69
CA TYR A 327 27.51 8.80 -0.29
C TYR A 327 26.04 9.25 -0.18
N SER A 328 25.42 9.45 -1.35
CA SER A 328 23.99 9.70 -1.40
C SER A 328 23.19 8.47 -0.94
N SER A 329 21.97 8.70 -0.50
CA SER A 329 21.07 7.62 -0.12
C SER A 329 20.79 6.63 -1.25
N LYS A 330 20.78 7.09 -2.51
CA LYS A 330 20.60 6.22 -3.70
C LYS A 330 21.79 5.29 -3.88
N GLU A 331 23.04 5.78 -3.69
CA GLU A 331 24.25 4.95 -3.76
C GLU A 331 24.25 3.88 -2.66
N LEU A 332 23.92 4.26 -1.42
CA LEU A 332 23.85 3.32 -0.31
C LEU A 332 22.81 2.23 -0.50
N LEU A 333 21.65 2.56 -1.06
CA LEU A 333 20.61 1.57 -1.35
C LEU A 333 20.95 0.69 -2.56
N ALA A 334 21.72 1.20 -3.52
CA ALA A 334 22.17 0.45 -4.68
C ALA A 334 23.27 -0.56 -4.32
N ASN A 335 24.33 -0.10 -3.63
CA ASN A 335 25.47 -0.97 -3.29
C ASN A 335 26.14 -0.51 -1.97
N PRO A 336 25.56 -0.90 -0.81
CA PRO A 336 26.07 -0.49 0.50
C PRO A 336 27.51 -0.96 0.75
N THR A 337 27.87 -2.15 0.30
CA THR A 337 29.21 -2.72 0.47
C THR A 337 30.27 -1.91 -0.29
N ALA A 338 30.01 -1.53 -1.53
CA ALA A 338 30.93 -0.69 -2.30
C ALA A 338 31.14 0.68 -1.63
N CYS A 339 30.09 1.28 -1.09
CA CYS A 339 30.18 2.54 -0.33
C CYS A 339 31.02 2.37 0.95
N SER A 340 30.91 1.26 1.66
CA SER A 340 31.61 1.03 2.92
C SER A 340 33.09 0.71 2.75
N LEU A 341 33.53 0.25 1.58
CA LEU A 341 34.93 -0.07 1.32
C LEU A 341 35.85 1.17 1.41
N ASN A 342 35.32 2.35 1.08
CA ASN A 342 36.03 3.62 1.02
C ASN A 342 37.34 3.48 0.21
N ASP A 343 37.24 2.79 -0.95
CA ASP A 343 38.35 2.43 -1.82
C ASP A 343 39.05 3.68 -2.38
N GLU A 344 40.39 3.72 -2.30
CA GLU A 344 41.19 4.88 -2.74
C GLU A 344 40.98 5.22 -4.21
N VAL A 345 40.70 4.21 -5.06
CA VAL A 345 40.43 4.45 -6.49
C VAL A 345 39.05 5.10 -6.65
N ILE A 346 38.05 4.64 -5.93
CA ILE A 346 36.70 5.22 -5.92
C ILE A 346 36.75 6.67 -5.41
N VAL A 347 37.44 6.90 -4.29
CA VAL A 347 37.59 8.23 -3.69
C VAL A 347 38.30 9.17 -4.66
N ARG A 348 39.36 8.73 -5.31
CA ARG A 348 40.10 9.53 -6.33
C ARG A 348 39.19 9.89 -7.52
N VAL A 349 38.48 8.89 -8.07
CA VAL A 349 37.53 9.14 -9.17
C VAL A 349 36.45 10.15 -8.77
N ARG A 350 35.90 10.05 -7.57
CA ARG A 350 34.85 10.97 -7.06
C ARG A 350 35.41 12.36 -6.76
N THR A 351 36.69 12.45 -6.41
CA THR A 351 37.39 13.76 -6.24
C THR A 351 37.60 14.47 -7.59
N GLU A 352 38.01 13.72 -8.61
CA GLU A 352 38.29 14.25 -9.95
C GLU A 352 36.97 14.50 -10.74
N VAL A 353 35.98 13.59 -10.57
CA VAL A 353 34.69 13.65 -11.28
C VAL A 353 33.55 13.74 -10.25
N LYS A 354 33.22 14.99 -9.86
CA LYS A 354 32.21 15.26 -8.80
C LYS A 354 30.83 14.65 -9.06
N THR A 355 30.50 14.30 -10.30
CA THR A 355 29.25 13.66 -10.70
C THR A 355 29.32 12.13 -10.70
N ALA A 356 30.50 11.54 -10.41
CA ALA A 356 30.63 10.09 -10.32
C ALA A 356 29.79 9.54 -9.17
N ARG A 357 29.05 8.48 -9.43
CA ARG A 357 28.17 7.81 -8.46
C ARG A 357 28.35 6.30 -8.53
N ILE A 358 28.20 5.64 -7.38
CA ILE A 358 28.10 4.18 -7.32
C ILE A 358 26.71 3.77 -7.83
N VAL A 359 26.70 2.79 -8.72
CA VAL A 359 25.49 2.18 -9.26
C VAL A 359 25.43 0.69 -8.88
N ALA A 360 24.23 0.09 -9.00
CA ALA A 360 24.00 -1.33 -8.71
C ALA A 360 24.73 -2.25 -9.71
#